data_3dd15258085ff172121ce65097a0d62d
#
_entry.id   3dd15258085ff172121ce65097a0d62d
#
_cell.length_a   1.000
_cell.length_b   1.000
_cell.length_c   1.000
_cell.angle_alpha   90.00
_cell.angle_beta   90.00
_cell.angle_gamma   90.00
#
_symmetry.space_group_name_H-M   'P 1'
#
loop_
_entity.id
_entity.type
_entity.pdbx_description
1 polymer ?
#
loop_
_entity_poly.entity_id
_entity_poly.type
_entity_poly.pdbx_seq_one_letter_code
_entity_poly.pdbx_strand_id
1 'polypeptide(L)'
;MKKTYRLTLGIVAGLAFVLILIVLYQNSYKMTEEKIQIATPKGVLTGTLALPKNYSGKIGLVVFVHGDGPINDTYDDGYKPLWERFASKGYASLSLNKPGINGAPGNWLEQSMEDRAQEIRYAVDWAKTLPMIDKHKIGLWGASQAGWVIPKIVKEEHDIAFSILVSPAVNWITQGQFNTRKELEQEGASPQQIKKRLDYDQKILQLLKKHASYEKYLSMADPENIIPKERWSFIGKNFRSDSTEELSYLKSPVLLVLAGKDMNVDVKDTERVYRQKISPELLSVIHLPEVDHSMMNEQIAHSKSLTFLTAIFAPRQLVNSEYLKILADYVSQH
;
A
#
# COMPACT_ATOMS: atom_id res chain seq x y z
N MET A 1 -29.50 47.95 11.39
CA MET A 1 -29.62 46.50 11.61
C MET A 1 -29.87 45.69 10.34
N LYS A 2 -30.93 45.88 9.54
CA LYS A 2 -31.21 45.04 8.34
C LYS A 2 -30.12 45.06 7.26
N LYS A 3 -29.40 46.18 7.06
CA LYS A 3 -28.31 46.27 6.04
C LYS A 3 -27.06 45.53 6.46
N THR A 4 -26.70 45.62 7.73
CA THR A 4 -25.56 44.88 8.31
C THR A 4 -25.79 43.34 8.26
N TYR A 5 -27.01 42.91 8.62
CA TYR A 5 -27.39 41.48 8.56
C TYR A 5 -27.31 40.94 7.13
N ARG A 6 -27.81 41.67 6.11
CA ARG A 6 -27.70 41.27 4.70
C ARG A 6 -26.27 41.21 4.21
N LEU A 7 -25.41 42.14 4.66
CA LEU A 7 -23.98 42.10 4.33
C LEU A 7 -23.29 40.87 4.95
N THR A 8 -23.55 40.59 6.24
CA THR A 8 -23.02 39.44 6.94
C THR A 8 -23.46 38.12 6.27
N LEU A 9 -24.77 38.02 5.92
CA LEU A 9 -25.29 36.85 5.22
C LEU A 9 -24.63 36.66 3.85
N GLY A 10 -24.41 37.75 3.11
CA GLY A 10 -23.70 37.71 1.82
C GLY A 10 -22.24 37.23 1.94
N ILE A 11 -21.53 37.70 2.99
CA ILE A 11 -20.15 37.26 3.27
C ILE A 11 -20.11 35.78 3.62
N VAL A 12 -21.01 35.31 4.50
CA VAL A 12 -21.10 33.90 4.89
C VAL A 12 -21.41 33.02 3.69
N ALA A 13 -22.36 33.41 2.83
CA ALA A 13 -22.70 32.70 1.61
C ALA A 13 -21.51 32.66 0.64
N GLY A 14 -20.77 33.75 0.49
CA GLY A 14 -19.55 33.82 -0.33
C GLY A 14 -18.46 32.88 0.19
N LEU A 15 -18.20 32.86 1.49
CA LEU A 15 -17.24 31.97 2.11
C LEU A 15 -17.64 30.49 1.95
N ALA A 16 -18.92 30.17 2.15
CA ALA A 16 -19.44 28.81 1.94
C ALA A 16 -19.26 28.36 0.47
N PHE A 17 -19.54 29.26 -0.49
CA PHE A 17 -19.35 28.96 -1.91
C PHE A 17 -17.88 28.69 -2.25
N VAL A 18 -16.96 29.52 -1.74
CA VAL A 18 -15.51 29.30 -1.94
C VAL A 18 -15.07 27.96 -1.32
N LEU A 19 -15.55 27.64 -0.12
CA LEU A 19 -15.25 26.35 0.53
C LEU A 19 -15.73 25.18 -0.33
N ILE A 20 -16.96 25.25 -0.87
CA ILE A 20 -17.49 24.21 -1.79
C ILE A 20 -16.58 24.05 -3.01
N LEU A 21 -16.15 25.15 -3.63
CA LEU A 21 -15.25 25.10 -4.79
C LEU A 21 -13.90 24.44 -4.43
N ILE A 22 -13.35 24.73 -3.25
CA ILE A 22 -12.13 24.10 -2.76
C ILE A 22 -12.35 22.59 -2.59
N VAL A 23 -13.43 22.17 -1.95
CA VAL A 23 -13.76 20.75 -1.77
C VAL A 23 -13.92 20.05 -3.11
N LEU A 24 -14.66 20.62 -4.05
CA LEU A 24 -14.82 20.07 -5.40
C LEU A 24 -13.48 19.94 -6.12
N TYR A 25 -12.62 20.94 -6.03
CA TYR A 25 -11.27 20.89 -6.60
C TYR A 25 -10.43 19.79 -5.94
N GLN A 26 -10.44 19.67 -4.63
CA GLN A 26 -9.70 18.66 -3.89
C GLN A 26 -10.13 17.22 -4.24
N ASN A 27 -11.41 17.02 -4.58
CA ASN A 27 -11.97 15.72 -4.94
C ASN A 27 -12.04 15.47 -6.46
N SER A 28 -11.55 16.39 -7.30
CA SER A 28 -11.54 16.26 -8.76
C SER A 28 -10.13 16.02 -9.27
N TYR A 29 -9.86 14.84 -9.80
CA TYR A 29 -8.54 14.43 -10.28
C TYR A 29 -8.40 14.59 -11.80
N LYS A 30 -7.19 14.92 -12.27
CA LYS A 30 -6.87 15.13 -13.69
C LYS A 30 -6.54 13.80 -14.40
N MET A 31 -7.42 12.82 -14.25
CA MET A 31 -7.32 11.51 -14.87
C MET A 31 -8.72 10.99 -15.21
N THR A 32 -8.82 9.92 -15.97
CA THR A 32 -10.05 9.16 -16.22
C THR A 32 -9.92 7.80 -15.54
N GLU A 33 -11.00 7.30 -14.96
CA GLU A 33 -11.04 6.00 -14.27
C GLU A 33 -11.97 5.07 -15.03
N GLU A 34 -11.48 3.88 -15.37
CA GLU A 34 -12.23 2.83 -16.04
C GLU A 34 -12.29 1.60 -15.14
N LYS A 35 -13.48 1.10 -14.83
CA LYS A 35 -13.63 -0.18 -14.13
C LYS A 35 -13.31 -1.31 -15.10
N ILE A 36 -12.45 -2.22 -14.66
CA ILE A 36 -11.97 -3.31 -15.49
C ILE A 36 -12.32 -4.68 -14.92
N GLN A 37 -12.39 -5.66 -15.80
CA GLN A 37 -12.49 -7.08 -15.46
C GLN A 37 -11.47 -7.86 -16.30
N ILE A 38 -10.68 -8.69 -15.64
CA ILE A 38 -9.66 -9.51 -16.26
C ILE A 38 -10.02 -10.97 -16.06
N ALA A 39 -10.33 -11.68 -17.15
CA ALA A 39 -10.56 -13.10 -17.10
C ALA A 39 -9.23 -13.86 -16.87
N THR A 40 -9.20 -14.76 -15.91
CA THR A 40 -8.04 -15.58 -15.60
C THR A 40 -8.42 -17.05 -15.43
N PRO A 41 -7.50 -18.00 -15.48
CA PRO A 41 -7.79 -19.41 -15.21
C PRO A 41 -8.39 -19.67 -13.81
N LYS A 42 -8.19 -18.76 -12.86
CA LYS A 42 -8.69 -18.88 -11.47
C LYS A 42 -9.98 -18.05 -11.23
N GLY A 43 -10.52 -17.38 -12.24
CA GLY A 43 -11.71 -16.54 -12.12
C GLY A 43 -11.49 -15.14 -12.68
N VAL A 44 -12.35 -14.21 -12.29
CA VAL A 44 -12.31 -12.83 -12.78
C VAL A 44 -11.68 -11.94 -11.72
N LEU A 45 -10.63 -11.20 -12.11
CA LEU A 45 -10.11 -10.09 -11.33
C LEU A 45 -10.85 -8.81 -11.70
N THR A 46 -11.15 -7.99 -10.72
CA THR A 46 -11.80 -6.68 -10.92
C THR A 46 -10.91 -5.57 -10.41
N GLY A 47 -11.03 -4.37 -10.97
CA GLY A 47 -10.22 -3.25 -10.54
C GLY A 47 -10.52 -1.97 -11.28
N THR A 48 -9.57 -1.05 -11.21
CA THR A 48 -9.59 0.25 -11.90
C THR A 48 -8.32 0.46 -12.70
N LEU A 49 -8.49 0.88 -13.94
CA LEU A 49 -7.43 1.46 -14.78
C LEU A 49 -7.63 2.99 -14.80
N ALA A 50 -6.70 3.73 -14.21
CA ALA A 50 -6.70 5.18 -14.26
C ALA A 50 -5.76 5.66 -15.36
N LEU A 51 -6.28 6.46 -16.28
CA LEU A 51 -5.57 6.95 -17.49
C LEU A 51 -5.33 8.46 -17.41
N PRO A 52 -4.21 8.98 -17.94
CA PRO A 52 -4.06 10.41 -18.19
C PRO A 52 -5.23 10.94 -19.03
N LYS A 53 -5.77 12.12 -18.73
CA LYS A 53 -6.89 12.70 -19.51
C LYS A 53 -6.54 12.93 -20.97
N ASN A 54 -5.30 13.37 -21.22
CA ASN A 54 -4.81 13.68 -22.56
C ASN A 54 -3.49 12.96 -22.74
N TYR A 55 -3.45 12.01 -23.64
CA TYR A 55 -2.21 11.35 -24.05
C TYR A 55 -2.20 11.15 -25.56
N SER A 56 -1.01 11.15 -26.14
CA SER A 56 -0.78 10.81 -27.55
C SER A 56 0.25 9.68 -27.61
N GLY A 57 -0.02 8.66 -28.43
CA GLY A 57 0.84 7.49 -28.52
C GLY A 57 0.71 6.55 -27.30
N LYS A 58 1.76 5.78 -27.06
CA LYS A 58 1.80 4.83 -25.95
C LYS A 58 2.23 5.50 -24.64
N ILE A 59 1.63 5.07 -23.54
CA ILE A 59 1.89 5.53 -22.18
C ILE A 59 2.47 4.41 -21.33
N GLY A 60 3.20 4.76 -20.29
CA GLY A 60 3.66 3.82 -19.28
C GLY A 60 2.52 3.33 -18.39
N LEU A 61 2.79 2.33 -17.56
CA LEU A 61 1.85 1.79 -16.59
C LEU A 61 2.53 1.54 -15.25
N VAL A 62 1.86 1.90 -14.16
CA VAL A 62 2.23 1.48 -12.80
C VAL A 62 1.15 0.54 -12.28
N VAL A 63 1.52 -0.72 -11.98
CA VAL A 63 0.62 -1.70 -11.38
C VAL A 63 0.77 -1.68 -9.86
N PHE A 64 -0.34 -1.52 -9.16
CA PHE A 64 -0.39 -1.40 -7.70
C PHE A 64 -0.47 -2.75 -7.02
N VAL A 65 0.44 -3.01 -6.09
CA VAL A 65 0.50 -4.21 -5.24
C VAL A 65 0.17 -3.81 -3.81
N HIS A 66 -1.01 -4.19 -3.35
CA HIS A 66 -1.53 -3.79 -2.04
C HIS A 66 -0.71 -4.29 -0.85
N GLY A 67 -0.80 -3.57 0.27
CA GLY A 67 -0.36 -4.00 1.60
C GLY A 67 -1.27 -5.08 2.22
N ASP A 68 -1.27 -5.21 3.55
CA ASP A 68 -2.19 -6.08 4.29
C ASP A 68 -3.61 -5.45 4.38
N GLY A 69 -4.60 -6.27 4.72
CA GLY A 69 -5.98 -5.84 4.95
C GLY A 69 -6.93 -6.00 3.76
N PRO A 70 -8.22 -5.71 3.96
CA PRO A 70 -9.29 -5.79 2.96
C PRO A 70 -9.29 -4.54 2.07
N ILE A 71 -8.44 -4.51 1.06
CA ILE A 71 -8.18 -3.32 0.25
C ILE A 71 -8.93 -3.40 -1.07
N ASN A 72 -9.73 -2.36 -1.38
CA ASN A 72 -10.35 -2.16 -2.69
C ASN A 72 -9.35 -1.53 -3.69
N ASP A 73 -9.74 -1.47 -4.95
CA ASP A 73 -8.92 -0.98 -6.05
C ASP A 73 -8.43 0.47 -5.89
N THR A 74 -9.19 1.33 -5.20
CA THR A 74 -8.80 2.73 -4.98
C THR A 74 -8.16 2.99 -3.61
N TYR A 75 -8.13 1.98 -2.72
CA TYR A 75 -7.79 2.15 -1.30
C TYR A 75 -8.64 3.24 -0.65
N ASP A 76 -9.96 3.14 -0.82
CA ASP A 76 -10.95 4.16 -0.40
C ASP A 76 -10.55 5.58 -0.85
N ASP A 77 -10.17 5.68 -2.14
CA ASP A 77 -9.67 6.86 -2.83
C ASP A 77 -8.26 7.36 -2.41
N GLY A 78 -7.63 6.70 -1.47
CA GLY A 78 -6.28 7.04 -0.99
C GLY A 78 -5.18 6.92 -2.08
N TYR A 79 -5.39 6.12 -3.12
CA TYR A 79 -4.44 6.03 -4.23
C TYR A 79 -4.60 7.12 -5.29
N LYS A 80 -5.74 7.82 -5.34
CA LYS A 80 -6.01 8.81 -6.39
C LYS A 80 -4.98 9.95 -6.47
N PRO A 81 -4.46 10.49 -5.36
CA PRO A 81 -3.35 11.45 -5.42
C PRO A 81 -2.09 10.91 -6.10
N LEU A 82 -1.74 9.63 -5.89
CA LEU A 82 -0.61 8.97 -6.53
C LEU A 82 -0.87 8.79 -8.03
N TRP A 83 -2.05 8.28 -8.39
CA TRP A 83 -2.47 8.08 -9.78
C TRP A 83 -2.45 9.38 -10.58
N GLU A 84 -2.92 10.49 -9.98
CA GLU A 84 -2.86 11.81 -10.64
C GLU A 84 -1.41 12.24 -10.90
N ARG A 85 -0.47 11.94 -9.98
CA ARG A 85 0.95 12.23 -10.19
C ARG A 85 1.54 11.39 -11.31
N PHE A 86 1.24 10.10 -11.35
CA PHE A 86 1.67 9.23 -12.45
C PHE A 86 1.03 9.66 -13.79
N ALA A 87 -0.25 9.97 -13.81
CA ALA A 87 -0.94 10.48 -14.99
C ALA A 87 -0.32 11.77 -15.53
N SER A 88 0.12 12.68 -14.64
CA SER A 88 0.83 13.92 -15.03
C SER A 88 2.18 13.67 -15.73
N LYS A 89 2.71 12.45 -15.63
CA LYS A 89 3.99 12.02 -16.24
C LYS A 89 3.77 11.02 -17.39
N GLY A 90 2.53 10.86 -17.85
CA GLY A 90 2.21 9.96 -18.96
C GLY A 90 2.14 8.48 -18.58
N TYR A 91 1.90 8.16 -17.30
CA TYR A 91 1.71 6.81 -16.80
C TYR A 91 0.25 6.57 -16.41
N ALA A 92 -0.32 5.47 -16.87
CA ALA A 92 -1.54 4.90 -16.32
C ALA A 92 -1.26 4.25 -14.96
N SER A 93 -2.32 4.02 -14.18
CA SER A 93 -2.27 3.24 -12.94
C SER A 93 -3.28 2.10 -13.00
N LEU A 94 -2.87 0.88 -12.68
CA LEU A 94 -3.73 -0.30 -12.61
C LEU A 94 -3.75 -0.83 -11.19
N SER A 95 -4.93 -0.93 -10.60
CA SER A 95 -5.11 -1.45 -9.25
C SER A 95 -6.31 -2.39 -9.18
N LEU A 96 -6.14 -3.54 -8.53
CA LEU A 96 -7.15 -4.58 -8.42
C LEU A 96 -7.89 -4.50 -7.08
N ASN A 97 -9.13 -4.95 -7.04
CA ASN A 97 -9.78 -5.29 -5.77
C ASN A 97 -9.19 -6.59 -5.23
N LYS A 98 -8.93 -6.67 -3.93
CA LYS A 98 -8.62 -7.96 -3.31
C LYS A 98 -9.86 -8.89 -3.36
N PRO A 99 -9.68 -10.21 -3.45
CA PRO A 99 -10.78 -11.17 -3.42
C PRO A 99 -11.73 -10.95 -2.24
N GLY A 100 -13.03 -10.91 -2.49
CA GLY A 100 -14.08 -10.63 -1.50
C GLY A 100 -14.33 -9.15 -1.21
N ILE A 101 -13.55 -8.23 -1.79
CA ILE A 101 -13.67 -6.79 -1.54
C ILE A 101 -14.30 -6.10 -2.74
N ASN A 102 -15.19 -5.14 -2.49
CA ASN A 102 -15.85 -4.33 -3.51
C ASN A 102 -16.51 -5.17 -4.63
N GLY A 103 -17.13 -6.31 -4.26
CA GLY A 103 -17.78 -7.22 -5.18
C GLY A 103 -16.85 -8.15 -5.98
N ALA A 104 -15.55 -8.13 -5.76
CA ALA A 104 -14.64 -9.12 -6.33
C ALA A 104 -14.92 -10.51 -5.77
N PRO A 105 -14.89 -11.57 -6.58
CA PRO A 105 -15.12 -12.94 -6.09
C PRO A 105 -13.97 -13.42 -5.19
N GLY A 106 -14.26 -14.36 -4.30
CA GLY A 106 -13.27 -15.02 -3.43
C GLY A 106 -13.13 -14.40 -2.05
N ASN A 107 -11.99 -14.70 -1.38
CA ASN A 107 -11.66 -14.22 -0.05
C ASN A 107 -10.15 -13.98 0.05
N TRP A 108 -9.72 -12.75 0.29
CA TRP A 108 -8.30 -12.39 0.39
C TRP A 108 -7.57 -13.08 1.55
N LEU A 109 -8.29 -13.51 2.60
CA LEU A 109 -7.74 -14.29 3.70
C LEU A 109 -7.37 -15.74 3.31
N GLU A 110 -7.80 -16.18 2.14
CA GLU A 110 -7.41 -17.49 1.61
C GLU A 110 -6.15 -17.44 0.76
N GLN A 111 -5.64 -16.25 0.43
CA GLN A 111 -4.48 -16.09 -0.43
C GLN A 111 -3.15 -16.32 0.30
N SER A 112 -2.22 -16.96 -0.39
CA SER A 112 -0.79 -16.87 -0.10
C SER A 112 -0.16 -15.64 -0.78
N MET A 113 1.08 -15.29 -0.42
CA MET A 113 1.83 -14.24 -1.12
C MET A 113 2.09 -14.62 -2.59
N GLU A 114 2.20 -15.92 -2.90
CA GLU A 114 2.33 -16.41 -4.27
C GLU A 114 1.02 -16.25 -5.07
N ASP A 115 -0.15 -16.52 -4.46
CA ASP A 115 -1.44 -16.28 -5.13
C ASP A 115 -1.59 -14.81 -5.51
N ARG A 116 -1.19 -13.91 -4.61
CA ARG A 116 -1.21 -12.45 -4.85
C ARG A 116 -0.25 -12.05 -5.97
N ALA A 117 0.95 -12.63 -6.00
CA ALA A 117 1.91 -12.39 -7.07
C ALA A 117 1.35 -12.87 -8.42
N GLN A 118 0.68 -14.04 -8.44
CA GLN A 118 0.06 -14.57 -9.65
C GLN A 118 -1.07 -13.68 -10.19
N GLU A 119 -1.90 -13.08 -9.31
CA GLU A 119 -2.95 -12.13 -9.74
C GLU A 119 -2.35 -10.90 -10.43
N ILE A 120 -1.25 -10.38 -9.88
CA ILE A 120 -0.56 -9.24 -10.50
C ILE A 120 0.09 -9.62 -11.82
N ARG A 121 0.66 -10.83 -11.96
CA ARG A 121 1.17 -11.33 -13.26
C ARG A 121 0.05 -11.36 -14.30
N TYR A 122 -1.12 -11.88 -13.97
CA TYR A 122 -2.28 -11.83 -14.89
C TYR A 122 -2.67 -10.41 -15.27
N ALA A 123 -2.60 -9.46 -14.33
CA ALA A 123 -2.88 -8.06 -14.61
C ALA A 123 -1.83 -7.41 -15.52
N VAL A 124 -0.56 -7.74 -15.33
CA VAL A 124 0.55 -7.30 -16.21
C VAL A 124 0.39 -7.86 -17.62
N ASP A 125 0.11 -9.17 -17.75
CA ASP A 125 -0.11 -9.81 -19.06
C ASP A 125 -1.31 -9.21 -19.79
N TRP A 126 -2.42 -8.99 -19.08
CA TRP A 126 -3.58 -8.31 -19.64
C TRP A 126 -3.22 -6.89 -20.09
N ALA A 127 -2.50 -6.13 -19.26
CA ALA A 127 -2.11 -4.76 -19.60
C ALA A 127 -1.21 -4.70 -20.84
N LYS A 128 -0.32 -5.69 -21.05
CA LYS A 128 0.51 -5.80 -22.25
C LYS A 128 -0.31 -5.95 -23.54
N THR A 129 -1.58 -6.37 -23.45
CA THR A 129 -2.49 -6.47 -24.62
C THR A 129 -3.17 -5.16 -24.99
N LEU A 130 -3.13 -4.16 -24.09
CA LEU A 130 -3.80 -2.86 -24.34
C LEU A 130 -2.98 -2.01 -25.32
N PRO A 131 -3.60 -1.51 -26.41
CA PRO A 131 -2.88 -0.82 -27.47
C PRO A 131 -2.22 0.48 -27.02
N MET A 132 -2.78 1.15 -26.00
CA MET A 132 -2.25 2.39 -25.45
C MET A 132 -1.08 2.19 -24.48
N ILE A 133 -0.85 0.97 -23.98
CA ILE A 133 0.23 0.72 -23.02
C ILE A 133 1.55 0.39 -23.74
N ASP A 134 2.62 1.06 -23.31
CA ASP A 134 3.97 0.67 -23.67
C ASP A 134 4.42 -0.48 -22.78
N LYS A 135 4.49 -1.69 -23.35
CA LYS A 135 4.89 -2.91 -22.64
C LYS A 135 6.31 -2.83 -22.03
N HIS A 136 7.16 -1.92 -22.51
CA HIS A 136 8.50 -1.71 -21.98
C HIS A 136 8.57 -0.66 -20.87
N LYS A 137 7.43 -0.04 -20.53
CA LYS A 137 7.28 0.96 -19.47
C LYS A 137 6.26 0.54 -18.43
N ILE A 138 6.27 -0.74 -18.05
CA ILE A 138 5.42 -1.28 -16.95
C ILE A 138 6.25 -1.36 -15.69
N GLY A 139 5.88 -0.56 -14.69
CA GLY A 139 6.48 -0.59 -13.37
C GLY A 139 5.52 -1.13 -12.31
N LEU A 140 6.06 -1.51 -11.15
CA LEU A 140 5.31 -1.92 -9.98
C LEU A 140 5.42 -0.87 -8.88
N TRP A 141 4.33 -0.62 -8.19
CA TRP A 141 4.30 0.11 -6.94
C TRP A 141 3.70 -0.76 -5.85
N GLY A 142 4.31 -0.80 -4.67
CA GLY A 142 3.71 -1.52 -3.56
C GLY A 142 4.24 -1.10 -2.21
N ALA A 143 3.38 -1.23 -1.18
CA ALA A 143 3.67 -0.83 0.18
C ALA A 143 3.57 -2.01 1.16
N SER A 144 4.34 -1.95 2.25
CA SER A 144 4.19 -2.86 3.38
C SER A 144 4.32 -4.34 2.96
N GLN A 145 3.24 -5.11 3.08
CA GLN A 145 3.15 -6.53 2.70
C GLN A 145 3.52 -6.81 1.23
N ALA A 146 3.45 -5.80 0.35
CA ALA A 146 3.91 -5.91 -1.04
C ALA A 146 5.40 -6.25 -1.15
N GLY A 147 6.19 -6.01 -0.10
CA GLY A 147 7.58 -6.42 0.00
C GLY A 147 7.80 -7.95 -0.10
N TRP A 148 6.77 -8.75 0.22
CA TRP A 148 6.79 -10.22 0.02
C TRP A 148 6.21 -10.65 -1.32
N VAL A 149 5.55 -9.75 -2.05
CA VAL A 149 4.84 -10.06 -3.29
C VAL A 149 5.64 -9.63 -4.52
N ILE A 150 6.15 -8.39 -4.53
CA ILE A 150 6.88 -7.83 -5.68
C ILE A 150 8.10 -8.69 -6.09
N PRO A 151 8.96 -9.17 -5.17
CA PRO A 151 10.08 -10.03 -5.56
C PRO A 151 9.65 -11.33 -6.27
N LYS A 152 8.48 -11.87 -5.89
CA LYS A 152 7.90 -13.06 -6.56
C LYS A 152 7.37 -12.75 -7.97
N ILE A 153 6.84 -11.54 -8.16
CA ILE A 153 6.40 -11.09 -9.49
C ILE A 153 7.59 -10.99 -10.42
N VAL A 154 8.62 -10.22 -10.05
CA VAL A 154 9.79 -9.95 -10.90
C VAL A 154 10.67 -11.18 -11.13
N LYS A 155 10.54 -12.22 -10.30
CA LYS A 155 11.18 -13.51 -10.51
C LYS A 155 10.71 -14.17 -11.81
N GLU A 156 9.45 -14.02 -12.16
CA GLU A 156 8.83 -14.61 -13.36
C GLU A 156 8.62 -13.56 -14.48
N GLU A 157 8.35 -12.30 -14.11
CA GLU A 157 8.13 -11.17 -15.02
C GLU A 157 9.42 -10.34 -15.16
N HIS A 158 10.27 -10.74 -16.10
CA HIS A 158 11.59 -10.11 -16.29
C HIS A 158 11.54 -8.77 -17.00
N ASP A 159 10.39 -8.40 -17.61
CA ASP A 159 10.20 -7.18 -18.39
C ASP A 159 9.68 -5.99 -17.54
N ILE A 160 9.65 -6.12 -16.23
CA ILE A 160 9.28 -5.01 -15.34
C ILE A 160 10.35 -3.92 -15.42
N ALA A 161 9.94 -2.72 -15.86
CA ALA A 161 10.85 -1.61 -16.12
C ALA A 161 11.46 -1.02 -14.83
N PHE A 162 10.68 -0.98 -13.74
CA PHE A 162 11.11 -0.50 -12.42
C PHE A 162 10.18 -1.00 -11.30
N SER A 163 10.65 -0.91 -10.06
CA SER A 163 9.85 -1.20 -8.87
C SER A 163 9.95 -0.07 -7.85
N ILE A 164 8.81 0.37 -7.31
CA ILE A 164 8.71 1.33 -6.21
C ILE A 164 8.21 0.58 -4.99
N LEU A 165 9.02 0.52 -3.94
CA LEU A 165 8.72 -0.18 -2.71
C LEU A 165 8.67 0.81 -1.54
N VAL A 166 7.53 0.86 -0.85
CA VAL A 166 7.22 1.86 0.16
C VAL A 166 7.11 1.17 1.51
N SER A 167 8.05 1.44 2.40
CA SER A 167 8.19 0.79 3.72
C SER A 167 7.86 -0.72 3.64
N PRO A 168 8.56 -1.47 2.74
CA PRO A 168 8.23 -2.87 2.49
C PRO A 168 8.68 -3.75 3.65
N ALA A 169 7.86 -4.74 4.00
CA ALA A 169 8.22 -5.79 4.93
C ALA A 169 9.17 -6.79 4.25
N VAL A 170 10.19 -7.28 4.99
CA VAL A 170 11.17 -8.26 4.51
C VAL A 170 10.87 -9.64 5.09
N ASN A 171 10.87 -9.77 6.41
CA ASN A 171 10.60 -11.04 7.10
C ASN A 171 9.38 -10.87 8.02
N TRP A 172 8.38 -11.74 7.87
CA TRP A 172 7.13 -11.67 8.63
C TRP A 172 7.34 -11.71 10.14
N ILE A 173 8.21 -12.59 10.62
CA ILE A 173 8.39 -12.84 12.04
C ILE A 173 9.07 -11.64 12.71
N THR A 174 10.17 -11.17 12.14
CA THR A 174 10.93 -10.03 12.70
C THR A 174 10.13 -8.75 12.61
N GLN A 175 9.41 -8.53 11.51
CA GLN A 175 8.53 -7.38 11.35
C GLN A 175 7.37 -7.41 12.36
N GLY A 176 6.73 -8.55 12.59
CA GLY A 176 5.68 -8.69 13.60
C GLY A 176 6.17 -8.38 15.02
N GLN A 177 7.38 -8.85 15.37
CA GLN A 177 8.00 -8.54 16.66
C GLN A 177 8.32 -7.05 16.81
N PHE A 178 8.80 -6.40 15.74
CA PHE A 178 9.05 -4.97 15.73
C PHE A 178 7.75 -4.18 15.96
N ASN A 179 6.71 -4.47 15.20
CA ASN A 179 5.41 -3.81 15.30
C ASN A 179 4.81 -3.98 16.70
N THR A 180 4.73 -5.22 17.22
CA THR A 180 4.24 -5.47 18.60
C THR A 180 5.01 -4.66 19.65
N ARG A 181 6.33 -4.59 19.51
CA ARG A 181 7.15 -3.79 20.43
C ARG A 181 6.83 -2.30 20.32
N LYS A 182 6.73 -1.78 19.09
CA LYS A 182 6.46 -0.35 18.85
C LYS A 182 5.08 0.08 19.36
N GLU A 183 4.06 -0.73 19.13
CA GLU A 183 2.72 -0.48 19.65
C GLU A 183 2.71 -0.40 21.19
N LEU A 184 3.32 -1.38 21.84
CA LEU A 184 3.39 -1.41 23.31
C LEU A 184 4.25 -0.27 23.89
N GLU A 185 5.35 0.11 23.24
CA GLU A 185 6.16 1.28 23.61
C GLU A 185 5.31 2.56 23.55
N GLN A 186 4.49 2.73 22.49
CA GLN A 186 3.61 3.88 22.33
C GLN A 186 2.49 3.91 23.40
N GLU A 187 1.99 2.74 23.81
CA GLU A 187 1.01 2.61 24.89
C GLU A 187 1.61 2.83 26.29
N GLY A 188 2.93 3.04 26.39
CA GLY A 188 3.63 3.25 27.65
C GLY A 188 3.87 1.96 28.45
N ALA A 189 3.84 0.79 27.80
CA ALA A 189 4.08 -0.49 28.46
C ALA A 189 5.53 -0.59 28.98
N SER A 190 5.68 -1.19 30.18
CA SER A 190 6.99 -1.43 30.76
C SER A 190 7.78 -2.49 29.97
N PRO A 191 9.12 -2.51 30.07
CA PRO A 191 9.95 -3.53 29.42
C PRO A 191 9.54 -4.97 29.78
N GLN A 192 9.02 -5.19 31.00
CA GLN A 192 8.53 -6.49 31.43
C GLN A 192 7.23 -6.90 30.72
N GLN A 193 6.31 -5.95 30.52
CA GLN A 193 5.07 -6.18 29.76
C GLN A 193 5.37 -6.48 28.30
N ILE A 194 6.27 -5.70 27.67
CA ILE A 194 6.73 -5.95 26.31
C ILE A 194 7.33 -7.36 26.20
N LYS A 195 8.24 -7.71 27.11
CA LYS A 195 8.84 -9.05 27.13
C LYS A 195 7.78 -10.15 27.24
N LYS A 196 6.83 -10.01 28.18
CA LYS A 196 5.74 -10.98 28.38
C LYS A 196 4.92 -11.17 27.10
N ARG A 197 4.61 -10.09 26.38
CA ARG A 197 3.88 -10.16 25.12
C ARG A 197 4.70 -10.85 24.02
N LEU A 198 5.96 -10.50 23.85
CA LEU A 198 6.83 -11.17 22.88
C LEU A 198 7.05 -12.66 23.18
N ASP A 199 7.16 -13.03 24.46
CA ASP A 199 7.22 -14.45 24.89
C ASP A 199 5.91 -15.19 24.56
N TYR A 200 4.76 -14.53 24.68
CA TYR A 200 3.47 -15.07 24.23
C TYR A 200 3.43 -15.24 22.71
N ASP A 201 3.81 -14.23 21.95
CA ASP A 201 3.85 -14.28 20.48
C ASP A 201 4.77 -15.41 19.98
N GLN A 202 5.88 -15.68 20.68
CA GLN A 202 6.74 -16.83 20.40
C GLN A 202 6.02 -18.17 20.63
N LYS A 203 5.18 -18.30 21.65
CA LYS A 203 4.38 -19.51 21.87
C LYS A 203 3.37 -19.71 20.74
N ILE A 204 2.70 -18.65 20.31
CA ILE A 204 1.78 -18.68 19.16
C ILE A 204 2.53 -19.07 17.88
N LEU A 205 3.71 -18.52 17.65
CA LEU A 205 4.57 -18.91 16.52
C LEU A 205 4.94 -20.40 16.55
N GLN A 206 5.18 -21.00 17.73
CA GLN A 206 5.42 -22.44 17.83
C GLN A 206 4.20 -23.27 17.44
N LEU A 207 2.98 -22.80 17.75
CA LEU A 207 1.75 -23.45 17.28
C LEU A 207 1.65 -23.43 15.77
N LEU A 208 1.92 -22.26 15.14
CA LEU A 208 1.94 -22.12 13.67
C LEU A 208 2.98 -23.06 13.02
N LYS A 209 4.20 -23.11 13.57
CA LYS A 209 5.28 -24.00 13.08
C LYS A 209 4.91 -25.48 13.16
N LYS A 210 4.09 -25.87 14.15
CA LYS A 210 3.57 -27.23 14.34
C LYS A 210 2.26 -27.50 13.61
N HIS A 211 1.79 -26.57 12.77
CA HIS A 211 0.49 -26.65 12.09
C HIS A 211 -0.67 -26.97 13.03
N ALA A 212 -0.67 -26.37 14.25
CA ALA A 212 -1.70 -26.60 15.25
C ALA A 212 -3.08 -26.13 14.74
N SER A 213 -4.13 -26.85 15.12
CA SER A 213 -5.50 -26.50 14.78
C SER A 213 -5.92 -25.17 15.45
N TYR A 214 -6.99 -24.57 14.93
CA TYR A 214 -7.54 -23.34 15.50
C TYR A 214 -8.05 -23.56 16.95
N GLU A 215 -8.62 -24.75 17.25
CA GLU A 215 -9.07 -25.13 18.58
C GLU A 215 -7.88 -25.20 19.55
N LYS A 216 -6.72 -25.69 19.08
CA LYS A 216 -5.50 -25.69 19.91
C LYS A 216 -4.99 -24.28 20.15
N TYR A 217 -5.05 -23.40 19.15
CA TYR A 217 -4.76 -21.98 19.34
C TYR A 217 -5.69 -21.36 20.39
N LEU A 218 -7.02 -21.55 20.25
CA LEU A 218 -8.02 -21.00 21.18
C LEU A 218 -7.78 -21.44 22.64
N SER A 219 -7.31 -22.67 22.87
CA SER A 219 -6.98 -23.16 24.23
C SER A 219 -5.82 -22.42 24.90
N MET A 220 -5.08 -21.60 24.17
CA MET A 220 -3.91 -20.84 24.63
C MET A 220 -4.02 -19.35 24.33
N ALA A 221 -5.05 -18.95 23.59
CA ALA A 221 -5.24 -17.56 23.16
C ALA A 221 -5.53 -16.67 24.36
N ASP A 222 -5.02 -15.45 24.29
CA ASP A 222 -5.44 -14.37 25.16
C ASP A 222 -6.91 -14.02 24.85
N PRO A 223 -7.85 -14.15 25.82
CA PRO A 223 -9.27 -13.88 25.58
C PRO A 223 -9.57 -12.46 25.06
N GLU A 224 -8.71 -11.50 25.38
CA GLU A 224 -8.87 -10.10 24.95
C GLU A 224 -8.36 -9.86 23.51
N ASN A 225 -7.56 -10.81 22.96
CA ASN A 225 -6.89 -10.67 21.68
C ASN A 225 -7.00 -11.92 20.80
N ILE A 226 -8.19 -12.48 20.69
CA ILE A 226 -8.43 -13.67 19.87
C ILE A 226 -8.33 -13.33 18.38
N ILE A 227 -7.42 -14.00 17.68
CA ILE A 227 -7.31 -13.94 16.22
C ILE A 227 -8.49 -14.72 15.62
N PRO A 228 -9.32 -14.11 14.74
CA PRO A 228 -10.39 -14.82 14.05
C PRO A 228 -9.89 -16.02 13.23
N LYS A 229 -10.72 -17.06 13.07
CA LYS A 229 -10.33 -18.32 12.42
C LYS A 229 -9.76 -18.14 11.01
N GLU A 230 -10.38 -17.29 10.21
CA GLU A 230 -9.92 -17.00 8.85
C GLU A 230 -8.57 -16.29 8.85
N ARG A 231 -8.38 -15.33 9.78
CA ARG A 231 -7.10 -14.63 9.93
C ARG A 231 -6.01 -15.59 10.45
N TRP A 232 -6.34 -16.52 11.35
CA TRP A 232 -5.43 -17.58 11.79
C TRP A 232 -4.97 -18.44 10.59
N SER A 233 -5.91 -18.84 9.74
CA SER A 233 -5.59 -19.60 8.51
C SER A 233 -4.69 -18.82 7.57
N PHE A 234 -4.97 -17.52 7.36
CA PHE A 234 -4.13 -16.63 6.56
C PHE A 234 -2.71 -16.52 7.13
N ILE A 235 -2.59 -16.29 8.44
CA ILE A 235 -1.29 -16.25 9.12
C ILE A 235 -0.57 -17.59 8.95
N GLY A 236 -1.27 -18.71 9.14
CA GLY A 236 -0.70 -20.04 8.98
C GLY A 236 -0.10 -20.32 7.60
N LYS A 237 -0.68 -19.75 6.54
CA LYS A 237 -0.13 -19.82 5.18
C LYS A 237 1.10 -18.94 4.98
N ASN A 238 1.13 -17.77 5.63
CA ASN A 238 2.01 -16.68 5.25
C ASN A 238 3.11 -16.33 6.27
N PHE A 239 3.06 -16.83 7.52
CA PHE A 239 4.00 -16.45 8.59
C PHE A 239 5.47 -16.75 8.29
N ARG A 240 5.76 -17.56 7.26
CA ARG A 240 7.11 -17.88 6.79
C ARG A 240 7.58 -16.96 5.65
N SER A 241 6.77 -15.94 5.28
CA SER A 241 7.18 -15.02 4.23
C SER A 241 8.46 -14.29 4.63
N ASP A 242 9.46 -14.45 3.80
CA ASP A 242 10.77 -13.83 3.89
C ASP A 242 11.27 -13.55 2.48
N SER A 243 11.37 -12.29 2.11
CA SER A 243 11.82 -11.89 0.78
C SER A 243 13.34 -11.70 0.67
N THR A 244 14.09 -11.94 1.75
CA THR A 244 15.54 -11.67 1.79
C THR A 244 16.28 -12.18 0.56
N GLU A 245 16.11 -13.46 0.22
CA GLU A 245 16.79 -14.06 -0.94
C GLU A 245 16.13 -13.66 -2.26
N GLU A 246 14.81 -13.45 -2.25
CA GLU A 246 14.03 -13.10 -3.44
C GLU A 246 14.31 -11.67 -3.94
N LEU A 247 14.81 -10.76 -3.06
CA LEU A 247 15.23 -9.40 -3.48
C LEU A 247 16.31 -9.44 -4.56
N SER A 248 17.09 -10.50 -4.65
CA SER A 248 18.09 -10.69 -5.71
C SER A 248 17.49 -10.83 -7.12
N TYR A 249 16.18 -11.05 -7.25
CA TYR A 249 15.48 -11.06 -8.54
C TYR A 249 15.13 -9.67 -9.05
N LEU A 250 15.25 -8.62 -8.24
CA LEU A 250 15.08 -7.22 -8.66
C LEU A 250 16.28 -6.80 -9.53
N LYS A 251 16.14 -6.92 -10.85
CA LYS A 251 17.18 -6.63 -11.85
C LYS A 251 16.94 -5.33 -12.62
N SER A 252 15.84 -4.65 -12.37
CA SER A 252 15.50 -3.32 -12.89
C SER A 252 15.64 -2.27 -11.77
N PRO A 253 15.65 -0.96 -12.09
CA PRO A 253 15.73 0.11 -11.09
C PRO A 253 14.70 -0.02 -9.98
N VAL A 254 15.15 0.18 -8.74
CA VAL A 254 14.34 0.10 -7.52
C VAL A 254 14.38 1.42 -6.77
N LEU A 255 13.22 1.99 -6.50
CA LEU A 255 13.06 3.07 -5.55
C LEU A 255 12.54 2.49 -4.23
N LEU A 256 13.32 2.61 -3.16
CA LEU A 256 12.94 2.27 -1.80
C LEU A 256 12.63 3.56 -1.03
N VAL A 257 11.35 3.77 -0.67
CA VAL A 257 10.91 4.91 0.14
C VAL A 257 10.60 4.43 1.55
N LEU A 258 11.20 5.05 2.55
CA LEU A 258 11.14 4.64 3.95
C LEU A 258 10.55 5.76 4.82
N ALA A 259 9.56 5.41 5.63
CA ALA A 259 8.90 6.30 6.57
C ALA A 259 9.73 6.45 7.85
N GLY A 260 10.04 7.69 8.26
CA GLY A 260 10.84 7.93 9.46
C GLY A 260 10.11 7.65 10.78
N LYS A 261 8.77 7.71 10.75
CA LYS A 261 7.89 7.43 11.90
C LYS A 261 7.14 6.09 11.74
N ASP A 262 7.76 5.14 11.04
CA ASP A 262 7.17 3.83 10.83
C ASP A 262 7.13 3.01 12.13
N MET A 263 5.93 2.58 12.50
CA MET A 263 5.72 1.72 13.66
C MET A 263 5.43 0.26 13.27
N ASN A 264 5.18 0.02 11.98
CA ASN A 264 4.82 -1.29 11.47
C ASN A 264 6.03 -2.06 10.95
N VAL A 265 6.97 -1.37 10.32
CA VAL A 265 8.15 -1.96 9.68
C VAL A 265 9.43 -1.35 10.24
N ASP A 266 10.40 -2.18 10.58
CA ASP A 266 11.77 -1.72 10.90
C ASP A 266 12.47 -1.27 9.62
N VAL A 267 12.31 0.03 9.31
CA VAL A 267 12.86 0.62 8.09
C VAL A 267 14.40 0.57 8.04
N LYS A 268 15.07 0.52 9.20
CA LYS A 268 16.53 0.38 9.26
C LYS A 268 16.97 -1.02 8.85
N ASP A 269 16.28 -2.04 9.36
CA ASP A 269 16.55 -3.42 8.97
C ASP A 269 16.17 -3.66 7.50
N THR A 270 15.03 -3.12 7.06
CA THR A 270 14.62 -3.16 5.65
C THR A 270 15.70 -2.57 4.74
N GLU A 271 16.16 -1.35 5.00
CA GLU A 271 17.23 -0.72 4.19
C GLU A 271 18.49 -1.56 4.16
N ARG A 272 18.93 -2.06 5.33
CA ARG A 272 20.10 -2.92 5.44
C ARG A 272 20.01 -4.13 4.53
N VAL A 273 18.86 -4.82 4.54
CA VAL A 273 18.66 -6.02 3.72
C VAL A 273 18.60 -5.67 2.23
N TYR A 274 17.89 -4.60 1.85
CA TYR A 274 17.82 -4.14 0.45
C TYR A 274 19.21 -3.79 -0.09
N ARG A 275 20.02 -3.04 0.67
CA ARG A 275 21.39 -2.70 0.27
C ARG A 275 22.34 -3.90 0.17
N GLN A 276 22.06 -4.99 0.91
CA GLN A 276 22.85 -6.22 0.85
C GLN A 276 22.49 -7.09 -0.36
N LYS A 277 21.25 -7.01 -0.86
CA LYS A 277 20.71 -7.94 -1.86
C LYS A 277 20.52 -7.33 -3.24
N ILE A 278 20.41 -6.03 -3.34
CA ILE A 278 20.23 -5.32 -4.61
C ILE A 278 21.51 -4.55 -4.94
N SER A 279 21.88 -4.60 -6.20
CA SER A 279 23.04 -3.89 -6.73
C SER A 279 22.93 -2.38 -6.51
N PRO A 280 23.99 -1.69 -6.02
CA PRO A 280 23.90 -0.26 -5.68
C PRO A 280 23.47 0.64 -6.83
N GLU A 281 23.79 0.30 -8.06
CA GLU A 281 23.40 1.01 -9.27
C GLU A 281 21.90 0.90 -9.60
N LEU A 282 21.21 -0.10 -9.04
CA LEU A 282 19.77 -0.29 -9.23
C LEU A 282 18.95 0.28 -8.07
N LEU A 283 19.55 0.54 -6.91
CA LEU A 283 18.82 0.88 -5.69
C LEU A 283 18.94 2.36 -5.34
N SER A 284 17.84 3.08 -5.43
CA SER A 284 17.69 4.42 -4.86
C SER A 284 16.93 4.34 -3.55
N VAL A 285 17.47 4.90 -2.46
CA VAL A 285 16.82 4.90 -1.14
C VAL A 285 16.52 6.33 -0.72
N ILE A 286 15.27 6.58 -0.32
CA ILE A 286 14.81 7.87 0.17
C ILE A 286 14.15 7.70 1.53
N HIS A 287 14.54 8.53 2.48
CA HIS A 287 13.93 8.62 3.80
C HIS A 287 13.05 9.85 3.90
N LEU A 288 11.83 9.66 4.39
CA LEU A 288 10.89 10.73 4.71
C LEU A 288 10.73 10.79 6.23
N PRO A 289 11.46 11.68 6.93
CA PRO A 289 11.59 11.61 8.39
C PRO A 289 10.30 11.85 9.16
N GLU A 290 9.37 12.66 8.61
CA GLU A 290 8.16 13.13 9.30
C GLU A 290 6.87 12.45 8.82
N VAL A 291 6.98 11.28 8.16
CA VAL A 291 5.80 10.53 7.71
C VAL A 291 5.68 9.19 8.46
N ASP A 292 4.44 8.74 8.62
CA ASP A 292 4.10 7.43 9.15
C ASP A 292 4.17 6.33 8.09
N HIS A 293 3.83 5.10 8.48
CA HIS A 293 3.78 3.93 7.59
C HIS A 293 2.89 4.12 6.35
N SER A 294 1.84 4.94 6.45
CA SER A 294 0.89 5.23 5.36
C SER A 294 1.33 6.39 4.45
N MET A 295 2.54 6.90 4.63
CA MET A 295 3.05 8.10 3.94
C MET A 295 2.20 9.35 4.19
N MET A 296 1.52 9.41 5.32
CA MET A 296 0.88 10.62 5.84
C MET A 296 1.84 11.40 6.72
N ASN A 297 1.68 12.72 6.76
CA ASN A 297 2.38 13.51 7.76
C ASN A 297 1.95 13.07 9.17
N GLU A 298 2.93 12.92 10.08
CA GLU A 298 2.70 12.42 11.44
C GLU A 298 1.56 13.17 12.16
N GLN A 299 1.49 14.49 12.01
CA GLN A 299 0.45 15.31 12.63
C GLN A 299 -0.98 14.94 12.18
N ILE A 300 -1.16 14.52 10.92
CA ILE A 300 -2.44 14.06 10.40
C ILE A 300 -2.71 12.64 10.90
N ALA A 301 -1.73 11.76 10.79
CA ALA A 301 -1.83 10.33 11.14
C ALA A 301 -2.22 10.10 12.61
N HIS A 302 -1.68 10.91 13.54
CA HIS A 302 -1.97 10.78 14.98
C HIS A 302 -3.36 11.27 15.41
N SER A 303 -4.12 11.94 14.53
CA SER A 303 -5.44 12.46 14.88
C SER A 303 -6.52 11.85 13.97
N LYS A 304 -7.28 10.88 14.48
CA LYS A 304 -8.40 10.27 13.75
C LYS A 304 -9.38 11.32 13.18
N SER A 305 -9.68 12.36 13.97
CA SER A 305 -10.58 13.46 13.54
C SER A 305 -9.94 14.27 12.40
N LEU A 306 -8.65 14.60 12.50
CA LEU A 306 -7.96 15.35 11.46
C LEU A 306 -7.82 14.54 10.19
N THR A 307 -7.47 13.25 10.30
CA THR A 307 -7.43 12.31 9.17
C THR A 307 -8.79 12.26 8.46
N PHE A 308 -9.88 12.09 9.23
CA PHE A 308 -11.24 12.04 8.68
C PHE A 308 -11.64 13.33 7.96
N LEU A 309 -11.42 14.49 8.61
CA LEU A 309 -11.71 15.79 8.01
C LEU A 309 -10.87 16.05 6.76
N THR A 310 -9.58 15.70 6.80
CA THR A 310 -8.69 15.85 5.65
C THR A 310 -9.13 14.94 4.50
N ALA A 311 -9.55 13.70 4.80
CA ALA A 311 -10.08 12.77 3.78
C ALA A 311 -11.29 13.31 3.04
N ILE A 312 -12.18 14.05 3.73
CA ILE A 312 -13.39 14.61 3.12
C ILE A 312 -13.09 15.92 2.38
N PHE A 313 -12.41 16.85 3.04
CA PHE A 313 -12.31 18.23 2.56
C PHE A 313 -11.04 18.53 1.76
N ALA A 314 -9.98 17.76 1.98
CA ALA A 314 -8.67 17.97 1.36
C ALA A 314 -7.91 16.66 1.10
N PRO A 315 -8.50 15.65 0.43
CA PRO A 315 -7.92 14.30 0.29
C PRO A 315 -6.51 14.31 -0.33
N ARG A 316 -6.19 15.29 -1.17
CA ARG A 316 -4.83 15.46 -1.72
C ARG A 316 -3.77 15.77 -0.67
N GLN A 317 -4.17 16.22 0.52
CA GLN A 317 -3.25 16.57 1.62
C GLN A 317 -3.06 15.41 2.60
N LEU A 318 -3.81 14.31 2.47
CA LEU A 318 -3.60 13.11 3.28
C LEU A 318 -2.21 12.56 3.06
N VAL A 319 -1.82 12.44 1.80
CA VAL A 319 -0.52 11.89 1.42
C VAL A 319 0.53 13.00 1.40
N ASN A 320 1.69 12.73 1.96
CA ASN A 320 2.81 13.68 2.00
C ASN A 320 3.17 14.19 0.60
N SER A 321 3.27 15.50 0.45
CA SER A 321 3.50 16.14 -0.86
C SER A 321 4.90 15.87 -1.44
N GLU A 322 5.91 15.74 -0.58
CA GLU A 322 7.28 15.38 -0.99
C GLU A 322 7.32 13.95 -1.53
N TYR A 323 6.65 13.02 -0.83
CA TYR A 323 6.47 11.65 -1.32
C TYR A 323 5.83 11.62 -2.72
N LEU A 324 4.73 12.34 -2.92
CA LEU A 324 4.06 12.44 -4.22
C LEU A 324 4.99 13.01 -5.31
N LYS A 325 5.83 13.99 -4.96
CA LYS A 325 6.82 14.58 -5.89
C LYS A 325 7.89 13.55 -6.25
N ILE A 326 8.43 12.83 -5.27
CA ILE A 326 9.44 11.79 -5.47
C ILE A 326 8.93 10.72 -6.44
N LEU A 327 7.70 10.25 -6.25
CA LEU A 327 7.09 9.26 -7.13
C LEU A 327 6.98 9.77 -8.58
N ALA A 328 6.50 11.01 -8.76
CA ALA A 328 6.34 11.61 -10.08
C ALA A 328 7.69 11.81 -10.78
N ASP A 329 8.71 12.27 -10.05
CA ASP A 329 10.04 12.50 -10.59
C ASP A 329 10.71 11.16 -10.98
N TYR A 330 10.52 10.12 -10.16
CA TYR A 330 11.07 8.79 -10.42
C TYR A 330 10.48 8.16 -11.70
N VAL A 331 9.16 8.10 -11.85
CA VAL A 331 8.56 7.51 -13.05
C VAL A 331 8.88 8.30 -14.34
N SER A 332 9.16 9.60 -14.23
CA SER A 332 9.51 10.41 -15.42
C SER A 332 10.90 10.10 -16.00
N GLN A 333 11.72 9.31 -15.28
CA GLN A 333 13.06 8.90 -15.70
C GLN A 333 13.07 7.52 -16.39
N HIS A 334 11.96 6.82 -16.33
CA HIS A 334 11.77 5.47 -16.89
C HIS A 334 10.65 5.46 -17.92
#